data_caddc2db286ffc602dfa61773e6db40e
#
_entry.id   caddc2db286ffc602dfa61773e6db40e
#
_cell.length_a   1.000
_cell.length_b   1.000
_cell.length_c   1.000
_cell.angle_alpha   90.00
_cell.angle_beta   90.00
_cell.angle_gamma   90.00
#
_symmetry.space_group_name_H-M   'P 1'
#
loop_
_entity.id
_entity.type
_entity.pdbx_description
1 polymer ?
#
loop_
_entity_poly.entity_id
_entity_poly.type
_entity_poly.pdbx_seq_one_letter_code
_entity_poly.pdbx_strand_id
1 'polypeptide(L)'
;PTKGQGWRLAHACIEGPEVGVYFRGRLRRGKEIFLPKYWKGLVHTNSISVQLQPIGAHQDIIVKRWDDDKIYLQAMGGMPIDCFYHVYGERKDINPLHVEYEGETWEDYPDPNHRNFDPLDPKRNLLDDTYRGSRNTITM
;
A
#
# COMPACT_ATOMS: atom_id res chain seq x y z
N PRO A 1 -6.19 -13.13 -8.12
CA PRO A 1 -7.22 -13.48 -7.12
C PRO A 1 -6.91 -14.79 -6.41
N THR A 2 -7.12 -14.83 -5.11
CA THR A 2 -6.81 -16.01 -4.31
C THR A 2 -7.89 -17.09 -4.37
N LYS A 3 -9.06 -16.76 -4.91
CA LYS A 3 -10.16 -17.70 -5.03
C LYS A 3 -10.05 -18.64 -6.25
N GLY A 4 -9.02 -18.46 -7.07
CA GLY A 4 -8.74 -19.32 -8.18
C GLY A 4 -9.21 -18.81 -9.53
N GLN A 5 -9.17 -19.69 -10.51
CA GLN A 5 -9.48 -19.35 -11.88
C GLN A 5 -10.94 -18.91 -12.02
N GLY A 6 -11.18 -17.88 -12.81
CA GLY A 6 -12.51 -17.33 -13.01
C GLY A 6 -12.87 -16.18 -12.07
N TRP A 7 -12.10 -16.00 -11.01
CA TRP A 7 -12.31 -14.88 -10.10
C TRP A 7 -11.51 -13.67 -10.51
N ARG A 8 -12.09 -12.49 -10.32
CA ARG A 8 -11.46 -11.19 -10.61
C ARG A 8 -11.56 -10.30 -9.38
N LEU A 9 -10.59 -9.42 -9.24
CA LEU A 9 -10.56 -8.43 -8.17
C LEU A 9 -10.91 -7.07 -8.75
N ALA A 10 -11.93 -6.41 -8.17
CA ALA A 10 -12.31 -5.06 -8.55
C ALA A 10 -12.19 -4.13 -7.35
N HIS A 11 -11.53 -3.00 -7.56
CA HIS A 11 -11.34 -1.97 -6.55
C HIS A 11 -11.87 -0.63 -7.05
N ALA A 12 -12.45 0.14 -6.14
CA ALA A 12 -12.68 1.56 -6.39
C ALA A 12 -11.36 2.33 -6.18
N CYS A 13 -11.27 3.51 -6.74
CA CYS A 13 -10.03 4.29 -6.71
C CYS A 13 -10.02 5.33 -5.61
N ILE A 14 -8.86 5.48 -4.97
CA ILE A 14 -8.50 6.67 -4.20
C ILE A 14 -7.32 7.31 -4.94
N GLU A 15 -7.38 8.62 -5.13
CA GLU A 15 -6.30 9.34 -5.80
C GLU A 15 -5.13 9.60 -4.83
N GLY A 16 -3.92 9.39 -5.31
CA GLY A 16 -2.73 9.62 -4.53
C GLY A 16 -1.47 9.42 -5.38
N PRO A 17 -0.29 9.65 -4.78
CA PRO A 17 0.97 9.62 -5.53
C PRO A 17 1.52 8.21 -5.76
N GLU A 18 0.82 7.20 -5.32
CA GLU A 18 1.23 5.81 -5.49
C GLU A 18 0.07 4.95 -5.95
N VAL A 19 0.40 3.83 -6.55
CA VAL A 19 -0.62 2.82 -6.88
C VAL A 19 -0.81 1.97 -5.64
N GLY A 20 -1.75 2.36 -4.80
CA GLY A 20 -1.99 1.75 -3.51
C GLY A 20 -3.36 1.15 -3.36
N VAL A 21 -3.48 0.35 -2.33
CA VAL A 21 -4.74 -0.22 -1.87
C VAL A 21 -4.90 0.02 -0.38
N TYR A 22 -6.12 -0.03 0.08
CA TYR A 22 -6.40 0.12 1.50
C TYR A 22 -7.55 -0.79 1.92
N PHE A 23 -7.62 -1.02 3.21
CA PHE A 23 -8.84 -1.52 3.85
C PHE A 23 -8.93 -0.92 5.25
N ARG A 24 -10.12 -0.94 5.79
CA ARG A 24 -10.38 -0.35 7.11
C ARG A 24 -11.43 -1.16 7.85
N GLY A 25 -11.46 -1.00 9.14
CA GLY A 25 -12.45 -1.66 9.95
C GLY A 25 -12.33 -1.25 11.41
N ARG A 26 -12.98 -2.01 12.24
CA ARG A 26 -12.98 -1.84 13.70
C ARG A 26 -12.53 -3.14 14.33
N LEU A 27 -11.58 -3.03 15.26
CA LEU A 27 -11.10 -4.15 16.07
C LEU A 27 -11.69 -4.03 17.46
N ARG A 28 -12.40 -5.07 17.89
CA ARG A 28 -12.96 -5.16 19.26
C ARG A 28 -12.33 -6.32 19.97
N ARG A 29 -11.62 -6.03 21.07
CA ARG A 29 -11.04 -7.03 22.00
C ARG A 29 -10.01 -7.97 21.39
N GLY A 30 -9.59 -7.72 20.15
CA GLY A 30 -8.53 -8.50 19.52
C GLY A 30 -7.19 -7.82 19.61
N LYS A 31 -6.15 -8.51 19.20
CA LYS A 31 -4.77 -7.99 19.10
C LYS A 31 -4.21 -8.14 17.70
N GLU A 32 -4.99 -8.65 16.77
CA GLU A 32 -4.54 -8.92 15.41
C GLU A 32 -5.54 -8.38 14.41
N ILE A 33 -5.00 -7.76 13.37
CA ILE A 33 -5.78 -7.33 12.20
C ILE A 33 -5.40 -8.26 11.07
N PHE A 34 -6.37 -9.01 10.55
CA PHE A 34 -6.13 -9.92 9.44
C PHE A 34 -6.15 -9.15 8.14
N LEU A 35 -5.08 -9.30 7.37
CA LEU A 35 -4.99 -8.72 6.03
C LEU A 35 -5.91 -9.49 5.08
N PRO A 36 -6.52 -8.81 4.09
CA PRO A 36 -7.26 -9.53 3.05
C PRO A 36 -6.35 -10.55 2.38
N LYS A 37 -6.87 -11.75 2.14
CA LYS A 37 -6.08 -12.84 1.56
C LYS A 37 -5.50 -12.48 0.20
N TYR A 38 -6.20 -11.66 -0.57
CA TYR A 38 -5.73 -11.24 -1.89
C TYR A 38 -4.55 -10.26 -1.83
N TRP A 39 -4.23 -9.70 -0.65
CA TRP A 39 -3.05 -8.84 -0.49
C TRP A 39 -1.75 -9.61 -0.59
N LYS A 40 -1.78 -10.89 -0.34
CA LYS A 40 -0.58 -11.72 -0.27
C LYS A 40 0.24 -11.73 -1.57
N GLY A 41 -0.34 -11.63 -2.71
CA GLY A 41 0.38 -11.52 -3.97
C GLY A 41 0.29 -10.15 -4.60
N LEU A 42 -0.40 -9.22 -3.95
CA LEU A 42 -0.76 -7.94 -4.51
C LEU A 42 0.04 -6.78 -3.92
N VAL A 43 0.44 -6.87 -2.68
CA VAL A 43 0.97 -5.74 -1.91
C VAL A 43 2.38 -6.02 -1.43
N HIS A 44 3.24 -5.00 -1.55
CA HIS A 44 4.56 -5.03 -0.93
C HIS A 44 4.40 -5.00 0.58
N THR A 45 4.79 -6.07 1.25
CA THR A 45 4.65 -6.20 2.70
C THR A 45 5.34 -5.06 3.46
N ASN A 46 6.50 -4.64 2.99
CA ASN A 46 7.25 -3.56 3.61
C ASN A 46 6.60 -2.18 3.43
N SER A 47 5.66 -2.03 2.52
CA SER A 47 4.95 -0.77 2.29
C SER A 47 3.73 -0.60 3.18
N ILE A 48 3.34 -1.63 3.91
CA ILE A 48 2.15 -1.59 4.74
C ILE A 48 2.30 -0.57 5.86
N SER A 49 1.34 0.31 5.97
CA SER A 49 1.23 1.28 7.06
C SER A 49 -0.14 1.16 7.72
N VAL A 50 -0.17 1.42 9.00
CA VAL A 50 -1.39 1.23 9.80
C VAL A 50 -1.64 2.48 10.62
N GLN A 51 -2.87 2.97 10.57
CA GLN A 51 -3.33 4.04 11.43
C GLN A 51 -4.41 3.49 12.35
N LEU A 52 -4.27 3.78 13.63
CA LEU A 52 -5.17 3.31 14.68
C LEU A 52 -5.81 4.49 15.36
N GLN A 53 -7.12 4.38 15.62
CA GLN A 53 -7.85 5.37 16.38
C GLN A 53 -8.59 4.68 17.52
N PRO A 54 -8.16 4.84 18.78
CA PRO A 54 -8.87 4.29 19.92
C PRO A 54 -10.29 4.82 20.05
N ILE A 55 -11.19 3.98 20.52
CA ILE A 55 -12.61 4.29 20.68
C ILE A 55 -12.98 4.17 22.15
N GLY A 56 -13.72 5.13 22.65
CA GLY A 56 -14.35 5.10 23.96
C GLY A 56 -13.48 5.59 25.09
N ALA A 57 -12.18 5.35 25.05
CA ALA A 57 -11.22 5.78 26.05
C ALA A 57 -9.84 5.91 25.44
N HIS A 58 -8.93 6.59 26.12
CA HIS A 58 -7.53 6.62 25.71
C HIS A 58 -6.92 5.24 25.85
N GLN A 59 -6.22 4.80 24.81
CA GLN A 59 -5.57 3.51 24.76
C GLN A 59 -4.19 3.67 24.16
N ASP A 60 -3.18 3.14 24.85
CA ASP A 60 -1.83 3.09 24.31
C ASP A 60 -1.70 1.82 23.47
N ILE A 61 -1.90 1.97 22.17
CA ILE A 61 -1.85 0.87 21.21
C ILE A 61 -0.70 1.12 20.25
N ILE A 62 0.09 0.10 20.02
CA ILE A 62 1.16 0.15 19.02
C ILE A 62 1.03 -1.02 18.05
N VAL A 63 1.59 -0.84 16.86
CA VAL A 63 1.82 -1.93 15.94
C VAL A 63 3.11 -2.62 16.38
N LYS A 64 3.00 -3.84 16.87
CA LYS A 64 4.16 -4.60 17.36
C LYS A 64 4.99 -5.13 16.19
N ARG A 65 4.33 -5.69 15.20
CA ARG A 65 4.92 -6.21 13.96
C ARG A 65 3.81 -6.54 12.98
N TRP A 66 4.19 -6.83 11.76
CA TRP A 66 3.27 -7.31 10.74
C TRP A 66 3.99 -8.26 9.79
N ASP A 67 3.20 -9.07 9.12
CA ASP A 67 3.67 -9.94 8.04
C ASP A 67 2.68 -9.85 6.86
N ASP A 68 2.73 -10.79 5.94
CA ASP A 68 1.84 -10.80 4.78
C ASP A 68 0.43 -11.32 5.09
N ASP A 69 0.20 -11.82 6.29
CA ASP A 69 -1.10 -12.36 6.72
C ASP A 69 -1.82 -11.45 7.70
N LYS A 70 -1.11 -10.84 8.61
CA LYS A 70 -1.75 -10.05 9.68
C LYS A 70 -0.83 -9.02 10.32
N ILE A 71 -1.46 -8.08 11.00
CA ILE A 71 -0.81 -7.04 11.78
C ILE A 71 -1.03 -7.35 13.25
N TYR A 72 0.05 -7.34 14.02
CA TYR A 72 0.02 -7.64 15.45
C TYR A 72 0.08 -6.34 16.24
N LEU A 73 -0.93 -6.13 17.07
CA LEU A 73 -1.04 -4.96 17.94
C LEU A 73 -0.67 -5.32 19.38
N GLN A 74 -0.27 -4.31 20.12
CA GLN A 74 -0.02 -4.44 21.55
C GLN A 74 -0.60 -3.24 22.26
N ALA A 75 -1.35 -3.50 23.32
CA ALA A 75 -1.87 -2.48 24.22
C ALA A 75 -1.09 -2.47 25.54
N MET A 76 -0.87 -1.28 26.07
CA MET A 76 -0.23 -1.14 27.37
C MET A 76 -1.14 -1.70 28.47
N GLY A 77 -0.55 -2.46 29.40
CA GLY A 77 -1.27 -3.00 30.54
C GLY A 77 -2.26 -4.12 30.23
N GLY A 78 -2.22 -4.67 29.01
CA GLY A 78 -3.12 -5.75 28.63
C GLY A 78 -4.58 -5.36 28.51
N MET A 79 -4.87 -4.07 28.43
CA MET A 79 -6.25 -3.57 28.29
C MET A 79 -6.87 -4.05 26.97
N PRO A 80 -8.19 -4.34 26.95
CA PRO A 80 -8.86 -4.68 25.71
C PRO A 80 -8.74 -3.56 24.68
N ILE A 81 -8.45 -3.92 23.45
CA ILE A 81 -8.33 -2.98 22.33
C ILE A 81 -9.70 -2.78 21.72
N ASP A 82 -10.08 -1.52 21.53
CA ASP A 82 -11.23 -1.13 20.73
C ASP A 82 -10.82 0.07 19.91
N CYS A 83 -10.61 -0.14 18.61
CA CYS A 83 -10.11 0.91 17.75
C CYS A 83 -10.61 0.75 16.33
N PHE A 84 -10.68 1.88 15.64
CA PHE A 84 -10.74 1.88 14.17
C PHE A 84 -9.33 1.68 13.64
N TYR A 85 -9.22 1.03 12.50
CA TYR A 85 -7.95 0.90 11.81
C TYR A 85 -8.10 1.23 10.34
N HIS A 86 -7.06 1.84 9.80
CA HIS A 86 -6.88 2.08 8.36
C HIS A 86 -5.54 1.50 7.97
N VAL A 87 -5.54 0.63 6.98
CA VAL A 87 -4.32 -0.05 6.52
C VAL A 87 -4.12 0.25 5.05
N TYR A 88 -2.92 0.70 4.72
CA TYR A 88 -2.53 1.06 3.36
C TYR A 88 -1.36 0.20 2.92
N GLY A 89 -1.31 -0.11 1.63
CA GLY A 89 -0.18 -0.80 1.05
C GLY A 89 -0.01 -0.45 -0.41
N GLU A 90 1.22 -0.52 -0.89
CA GLU A 90 1.53 -0.26 -2.30
C GLU A 90 1.43 -1.55 -3.10
N ARG A 91 0.78 -1.47 -4.26
CA ARG A 91 0.66 -2.62 -5.16
C ARG A 91 2.02 -2.97 -5.76
N LYS A 92 2.33 -4.26 -5.80
CA LYS A 92 3.56 -4.77 -6.40
C LYS A 92 3.34 -5.41 -7.78
N ASP A 93 2.11 -5.61 -8.16
CA ASP A 93 1.75 -6.21 -9.44
C ASP A 93 1.73 -5.21 -10.61
N ILE A 94 1.92 -3.93 -10.31
CA ILE A 94 1.96 -2.85 -11.28
C ILE A 94 3.23 -2.04 -11.06
N ASN A 95 3.76 -1.47 -12.14
CA ASN A 95 4.90 -0.56 -12.04
C ASN A 95 4.53 0.67 -11.19
N PRO A 96 5.48 1.19 -10.39
CA PRO A 96 5.26 2.40 -9.62
C PRO A 96 4.78 3.55 -10.50
N LEU A 97 3.89 4.38 -9.95
CA LEU A 97 3.38 5.55 -10.63
C LEU A 97 4.44 6.64 -10.70
N HIS A 98 4.57 7.27 -11.84
CA HIS A 98 5.31 8.51 -12.00
C HIS A 98 4.33 9.67 -11.89
N VAL A 99 4.35 10.35 -10.74
CA VAL A 99 3.42 11.46 -10.47
C VAL A 99 3.75 12.64 -11.38
N GLU A 100 5.03 12.89 -11.59
CA GLU A 100 5.53 13.92 -12.48
C GLU A 100 6.46 13.29 -13.50
N TYR A 101 6.32 13.70 -14.73
CA TYR A 101 7.20 13.23 -15.81
C TYR A 101 7.36 14.35 -16.84
N GLU A 102 8.50 14.31 -17.51
CA GLU A 102 8.81 15.29 -18.56
C GLU A 102 8.27 14.80 -19.90
N GLY A 103 7.57 15.68 -20.60
CA GLY A 103 7.03 15.38 -21.92
C GLY A 103 6.15 16.52 -22.41
N GLU A 104 5.85 16.49 -23.71
CA GLU A 104 4.98 17.48 -24.32
C GLU A 104 3.50 17.10 -24.22
N THR A 105 3.22 15.80 -24.10
CA THR A 105 1.86 15.28 -24.00
C THR A 105 1.79 14.21 -22.91
N TRP A 106 0.60 13.88 -22.49
CA TRP A 106 0.39 12.82 -21.52
C TRP A 106 0.86 11.44 -22.03
N GLU A 107 1.00 11.26 -23.36
CA GLU A 107 1.50 10.02 -23.95
C GLU A 107 2.99 9.79 -23.68
N ASP A 108 3.70 10.80 -23.23
CA ASP A 108 5.12 10.70 -22.86
C ASP A 108 5.31 10.07 -21.48
N TYR A 109 4.25 9.64 -20.83
CA TYR A 109 4.32 8.92 -19.56
C TYR A 109 5.27 7.72 -19.67
N PRO A 110 6.23 7.57 -18.75
CA PRO A 110 7.24 6.52 -18.80
C PRO A 110 6.66 5.17 -18.40
N ASP A 111 6.09 4.46 -19.33
CA ASP A 111 5.50 3.13 -19.15
C ASP A 111 6.28 2.11 -20.00
N PRO A 112 6.91 1.10 -19.39
CA PRO A 112 7.63 0.06 -20.12
C PRO A 112 6.76 -0.70 -21.12
N ASN A 113 5.44 -0.70 -20.92
CA ASN A 113 4.51 -1.37 -21.81
C ASN A 113 3.97 -0.45 -22.90
N HIS A 114 4.32 0.83 -22.85
CA HIS A 114 3.86 1.78 -23.86
C HIS A 114 4.69 1.64 -25.13
N ARG A 115 4.02 1.74 -26.28
CA ARG A 115 4.69 1.59 -27.59
C ARG A 115 5.82 2.59 -27.83
N ASN A 116 5.80 3.73 -27.15
CA ASN A 116 6.82 4.77 -27.26
C ASN A 116 7.92 4.64 -26.21
N PHE A 117 7.89 3.58 -25.41
CA PHE A 117 8.94 3.35 -24.45
C PHE A 117 10.27 3.06 -25.15
N ASP A 118 11.30 3.77 -24.75
CA ASP A 118 12.66 3.55 -25.25
C ASP A 118 13.58 3.25 -24.06
N PRO A 119 14.10 2.04 -23.97
CA PRO A 119 14.97 1.67 -22.84
C PRO A 119 16.29 2.45 -22.79
N LEU A 120 16.64 3.14 -23.89
CA LEU A 120 17.86 3.94 -23.94
C LEU A 120 17.64 5.43 -23.71
N ASP A 121 16.39 5.87 -23.57
CA ASP A 121 16.06 7.28 -23.35
C ASP A 121 15.76 7.56 -21.88
N PRO A 122 16.73 8.13 -21.12
CA PRO A 122 16.52 8.40 -19.70
C PRO A 122 15.47 9.49 -19.45
N LYS A 123 15.22 10.39 -20.40
CA LYS A 123 14.21 11.42 -20.24
C LYS A 123 12.80 10.88 -20.37
N ARG A 124 12.62 9.96 -21.30
CA ARG A 124 11.32 9.37 -21.58
C ARG A 124 10.95 8.28 -20.58
N ASN A 125 11.93 7.58 -20.13
CA ASN A 125 11.71 6.43 -19.28
C ASN A 125 11.72 6.75 -17.79
N LEU A 126 12.10 7.88 -17.42
CA LEU A 126 12.15 8.49 -16.08
C LEU A 126 11.80 7.61 -14.88
N LEU A 127 12.19 6.40 -14.93
CA LEU A 127 12.35 5.60 -13.73
C LEU A 127 13.66 6.02 -13.14
N ASP A 128 13.84 7.33 -12.94
CA ASP A 128 15.08 7.77 -12.35
C ASP A 128 15.14 7.23 -10.94
N ASP A 129 16.33 6.83 -10.58
CA ASP A 129 16.59 6.25 -9.27
C ASP A 129 16.31 7.26 -8.16
N THR A 130 16.38 8.55 -8.48
CA THR A 130 16.09 9.62 -7.55
C THR A 130 14.63 9.60 -7.12
N TYR A 131 13.72 9.45 -8.06
CA TYR A 131 12.29 9.37 -7.75
C TYR A 131 11.98 8.12 -6.92
N ARG A 132 12.52 7.00 -7.32
CA ARG A 132 12.34 5.74 -6.59
C ARG A 132 12.91 5.83 -5.19
N GLY A 133 14.09 6.44 -5.05
CA GLY A 133 14.71 6.66 -3.75
C GLY A 133 13.86 7.53 -2.85
N SER A 134 13.29 8.60 -3.38
CA SER A 134 12.40 9.48 -2.63
C SER A 134 11.15 8.75 -2.16
N ARG A 135 10.56 7.94 -3.02
CA ARG A 135 9.39 7.14 -2.67
C ARG A 135 9.71 6.15 -1.55
N ASN A 136 10.80 5.43 -1.69
CA ASN A 136 11.22 4.47 -0.67
C ASN A 136 11.49 5.14 0.67
N THR A 137 12.01 6.35 0.64
CA THR A 137 12.24 7.13 1.85
C THR A 137 10.93 7.52 2.51
N ILE A 138 9.91 7.88 1.73
CA ILE A 138 8.59 8.26 2.23
C ILE A 138 7.89 7.05 2.84
N THR A 139 8.05 5.89 2.26
CA THR A 139 7.38 4.65 2.72
C THR A 139 8.08 3.98 3.89
N MET A 140 9.29 4.35 4.17
CA MET A 140 10.02 3.86 5.34
C MET A 140 9.77 4.73 6.56
#